data_f7ff902f59e7753a3327cb141c698401
#
_entry.id   f7ff902f59e7753a3327cb141c698401
#
_cell.length_a   1.000
_cell.length_b   1.000
_cell.length_c   1.000
_cell.angle_alpha   90.00
_cell.angle_beta   90.00
_cell.angle_gamma   90.00
#
_symmetry.space_group_name_H-M   'P 1'
#
loop_
_entity.id
_entity.type
_entity.pdbx_description
1 polymer ?
#
loop_
_entity_poly.entity_id
_entity_poly.type
_entity_poly.pdbx_seq_one_letter_code
_entity_poly.pdbx_strand_id
1 'polypeptide(L)'
;MKKHYETDLDYKKRLIDRISPTYCGAKWYNATIWLGSGRTTSCHHPPAHNVTVKEVVVNFKRLHNTEQKKDDRRKMLAGERPAGCDYCWRIEDMGTDKVSDRVYKTMAYSDEDNLLAAQTPIDDDVDLRTLEIAFDRTCQFACSYCNPAFSTTWVKDIKVKGPYKDLTTDGRGHFTHIHEHDQLYDFHETNPYVEAFFAWWDDSLHRTLKELRITGGEPLMSGHTWKLIDWFKTNKDKSNTELAINSNLGFDLSLVNRLLDSTEGIKLSVYTSNESMFGQAEYIRDGLEWTQWLTNVTYLLESKRLKNLNIMCTINALCLDSLPEFLDLVAGLKRTYGWQSLYISLNIMRFPSFQGPLVLPEHLRQHYKNRLVEWHEKNKDEKLFGEFELNHLERLIDYLDIVKTPHSEGFELASHQRDFKSFYEQYDVRRGKDFRKTFSPIMLEWYESI
;
A
#
# COMPACT_ATOMS: atom_id res chain seq x y z
N MET A 1 24.03 9.28 -1.24
CA MET A 1 23.42 8.01 -1.71
C MET A 1 24.43 6.87 -1.59
N LYS A 2 23.96 5.64 -1.41
CA LYS A 2 24.81 4.44 -1.40
C LYS A 2 25.63 4.39 -2.69
N LYS A 3 26.93 4.15 -2.56
CA LYS A 3 27.83 3.99 -3.71
C LYS A 3 27.63 2.60 -4.29
N HIS A 4 27.83 2.45 -5.58
CA HIS A 4 27.51 1.23 -6.29
C HIS A 4 28.33 -0.02 -5.84
N TYR A 5 29.49 0.21 -5.22
CA TYR A 5 30.38 -0.82 -4.67
C TYR A 5 30.18 -1.06 -3.15
N GLU A 6 29.30 -0.29 -2.48
CA GLU A 6 29.00 -0.45 -1.05
C GLU A 6 27.97 -1.54 -0.84
N THR A 7 28.15 -2.38 0.18
CA THR A 7 27.04 -3.17 0.74
C THR A 7 26.12 -2.28 1.56
N ASP A 8 24.92 -2.76 1.91
CA ASP A 8 24.00 -2.01 2.75
C ASP A 8 24.57 -1.79 4.16
N LEU A 9 25.35 -2.75 4.64
CA LEU A 9 26.05 -2.65 5.91
C LEU A 9 27.17 -1.61 5.87
N ASP A 10 27.92 -1.52 4.77
CA ASP A 10 28.96 -0.50 4.59
C ASP A 10 28.35 0.90 4.57
N TYR A 11 27.24 1.08 3.86
CA TYR A 11 26.49 2.32 3.84
C TYR A 11 26.01 2.71 5.25
N LYS A 12 25.42 1.74 6.00
CA LYS A 12 24.99 1.95 7.37
C LYS A 12 26.14 2.46 8.23
N LYS A 13 27.28 1.77 8.22
CA LYS A 13 28.47 2.16 9.00
C LYS A 13 29.05 3.51 8.58
N ARG A 14 29.10 3.77 7.27
CA ARG A 14 29.72 4.98 6.72
C ARG A 14 28.90 6.25 6.99
N LEU A 15 27.59 6.19 6.92
CA LEU A 15 26.72 7.36 7.03
C LEU A 15 25.82 7.32 8.28
N ILE A 16 25.01 6.28 8.41
CA ILE A 16 23.96 6.24 9.43
C ILE A 16 24.57 6.22 10.83
N ASP A 17 25.46 5.26 11.10
CA ASP A 17 26.06 5.07 12.42
C ASP A 17 27.00 6.23 12.80
N ARG A 18 27.50 7.00 11.85
CA ARG A 18 28.27 8.23 12.11
C ARG A 18 27.41 9.40 12.53
N ILE A 19 26.16 9.48 12.05
CA ILE A 19 25.20 10.47 12.52
C ILE A 19 24.73 10.06 13.93
N SER A 20 24.17 8.86 14.03
CA SER A 20 23.79 8.22 15.29
C SER A 20 23.47 6.74 15.02
N PRO A 21 23.75 5.81 15.95
CA PRO A 21 23.44 4.40 15.79
C PRO A 21 21.94 4.11 15.60
N THR A 22 21.07 5.08 15.92
CA THR A 22 19.61 4.96 15.81
C THR A 22 19.00 5.89 14.76
N TYR A 23 19.82 6.64 14.01
CA TYR A 23 19.34 7.57 12.99
C TYR A 23 18.54 6.87 11.88
N CYS A 24 17.47 7.53 11.40
CA CYS A 24 16.65 7.11 10.28
C CYS A 24 16.19 8.34 9.48
N GLY A 25 16.68 8.53 8.26
CA GLY A 25 16.34 9.69 7.41
C GLY A 25 14.83 9.82 7.11
N ALA A 26 14.08 8.71 7.14
CA ALA A 26 12.63 8.75 6.96
C ALA A 26 11.90 9.54 8.08
N LYS A 27 12.46 9.68 9.27
CA LYS A 27 11.88 10.51 10.34
C LYS A 27 11.86 12.00 9.99
N TRP A 28 12.78 12.44 9.15
CA TRP A 28 12.85 13.82 8.68
C TRP A 28 12.12 14.02 7.36
N TYR A 29 12.25 13.09 6.42
CA TYR A 29 11.93 13.35 5.01
C TYR A 29 10.78 12.54 4.44
N ASN A 30 10.19 11.61 5.21
CA ASN A 30 9.06 10.81 4.77
C ASN A 30 7.83 10.99 5.66
N ALA A 31 6.66 10.98 5.04
CA ALA A 31 5.39 10.88 5.75
C ALA A 31 4.35 10.13 4.92
N THR A 32 3.45 9.44 5.62
CA THR A 32 2.11 9.10 5.14
C THR A 32 1.11 9.94 5.93
N ILE A 33 0.21 10.63 5.25
CA ILE A 33 -0.77 11.55 5.85
C ILE A 33 -2.17 11.20 5.37
N TRP A 34 -3.07 10.93 6.30
CA TRP A 34 -4.50 10.72 6.04
C TRP A 34 -5.26 11.97 6.39
N LEU A 35 -5.56 12.80 5.39
CA LEU A 35 -6.22 14.10 5.59
C LEU A 35 -7.68 13.96 6.01
N GLY A 36 -8.35 12.85 5.62
CA GLY A 36 -9.70 12.57 6.09
C GLY A 36 -9.82 12.42 7.60
N SER A 37 -8.77 11.91 8.26
CA SER A 37 -8.75 11.66 9.71
C SER A 37 -7.78 12.56 10.48
N GLY A 38 -6.96 13.37 9.81
CA GLY A 38 -5.93 14.18 10.46
C GLY A 38 -4.84 13.32 11.12
N ARG A 39 -4.46 12.19 10.52
CA ARG A 39 -3.43 11.27 11.06
C ARG A 39 -2.18 11.31 10.22
N THR A 40 -1.05 11.07 10.86
CA THR A 40 0.26 11.05 10.20
C THR A 40 1.16 9.97 10.78
N THR A 41 2.08 9.48 9.95
CA THR A 41 3.22 8.65 10.38
C THR A 41 4.46 8.96 9.55
N SER A 42 5.65 8.52 9.99
CA SER A 42 6.90 8.71 9.23
C SER A 42 7.18 7.56 8.25
N CYS A 43 6.62 6.40 8.48
CA CYS A 43 6.64 5.23 7.59
C CYS A 43 5.55 4.25 8.05
N HIS A 44 5.45 3.09 7.41
CA HIS A 44 4.40 2.11 7.69
C HIS A 44 4.64 1.24 8.94
N HIS A 45 5.77 1.39 9.66
CA HIS A 45 6.04 0.61 10.88
C HIS A 45 5.49 1.26 12.16
N PRO A 46 5.78 2.55 12.46
CA PRO A 46 5.24 3.16 13.66
C PRO A 46 3.73 3.40 13.54
N PRO A 47 2.98 3.27 14.63
CA PRO A 47 1.57 3.63 14.65
C PRO A 47 1.34 5.06 14.14
N ALA A 48 0.29 5.25 13.35
CA ALA A 48 -0.15 6.58 12.98
C ALA A 48 -0.72 7.29 14.21
N HIS A 49 -0.43 8.59 14.35
CA HIS A 49 -0.93 9.41 15.44
C HIS A 49 -1.72 10.61 14.91
N ASN A 50 -2.58 11.16 15.75
CA ASN A 50 -3.44 12.27 15.41
C ASN A 50 -2.67 13.59 15.42
N VAL A 51 -3.03 14.46 14.48
CA VAL A 51 -2.66 15.88 14.45
C VAL A 51 -3.93 16.67 14.77
N THR A 52 -3.86 17.60 15.68
CA THR A 52 -5.05 18.39 16.03
C THR A 52 -5.29 19.51 15.02
N VAL A 53 -6.56 19.87 14.83
CA VAL A 53 -6.94 21.01 13.96
C VAL A 53 -6.24 22.30 14.43
N LYS A 54 -6.14 22.51 15.75
CA LYS A 54 -5.46 23.67 16.32
C LYS A 54 -4.00 23.78 15.87
N GLU A 55 -3.29 22.66 15.82
CA GLU A 55 -1.87 22.64 15.40
C GLU A 55 -1.74 23.02 13.92
N VAL A 56 -2.56 22.46 13.03
CA VAL A 56 -2.44 22.72 11.59
C VAL A 56 -2.93 24.11 11.19
N VAL A 57 -3.90 24.69 11.92
CA VAL A 57 -4.37 26.06 11.69
C VAL A 57 -3.29 27.08 12.09
N VAL A 58 -2.53 26.80 13.17
CA VAL A 58 -1.42 27.68 13.59
C VAL A 58 -0.21 27.51 12.67
N ASN A 59 0.07 26.28 12.25
CA ASN A 59 1.21 25.98 11.39
C ASN A 59 0.90 24.73 10.54
N PHE A 60 0.67 24.94 9.25
CA PHE A 60 0.35 23.85 8.32
C PHE A 60 1.45 22.77 8.23
N LYS A 61 2.73 23.09 8.51
CA LYS A 61 3.83 22.11 8.55
C LYS A 61 3.71 21.10 9.71
N ARG A 62 2.78 21.33 10.66
CA ARG A 62 2.43 20.37 11.71
C ARG A 62 1.77 19.10 11.20
N LEU A 63 1.31 19.04 9.95
CA LEU A 63 0.93 17.77 9.30
C LEU A 63 2.08 16.74 9.33
N HIS A 64 3.32 17.19 9.35
CA HIS A 64 4.51 16.34 9.44
C HIS A 64 5.33 16.61 10.71
N ASN A 65 5.54 17.87 11.07
CA ASN A 65 6.44 18.26 12.17
C ASN A 65 5.69 18.29 13.51
N THR A 66 5.06 17.15 13.87
CA THR A 66 4.38 16.99 15.16
C THR A 66 5.39 16.90 16.31
N GLU A 67 4.95 17.25 17.53
CA GLU A 67 5.83 17.12 18.71
C GLU A 67 6.31 15.67 18.90
N GLN A 68 5.45 14.67 18.62
CA GLN A 68 5.85 13.27 18.67
C GLN A 68 6.97 12.94 17.69
N LYS A 69 6.91 13.42 16.44
CA LYS A 69 7.99 13.19 15.46
C LYS A 69 9.26 13.96 15.84
N LYS A 70 9.15 15.16 16.39
CA LYS A 70 10.28 15.92 16.90
C LYS A 70 10.95 15.21 18.10
N ASP A 71 10.18 14.64 19.00
CA ASP A 71 10.69 13.82 20.09
C ASP A 71 11.40 12.56 19.59
N ASP A 72 10.81 11.84 18.63
CA ASP A 72 11.46 10.70 17.99
C ASP A 72 12.81 11.08 17.32
N ARG A 73 12.88 12.23 16.64
CA ARG A 73 14.13 12.75 16.03
C ARG A 73 15.17 13.03 17.11
N ARG A 74 14.77 13.67 18.22
CA ARG A 74 15.64 13.97 19.35
C ARG A 74 16.24 12.69 19.94
N LYS A 75 15.40 11.68 20.21
CA LYS A 75 15.83 10.37 20.69
C LYS A 75 16.82 9.71 19.72
N MET A 76 16.51 9.72 18.43
CA MET A 76 17.39 9.12 17.41
C MET A 76 18.76 9.81 17.36
N LEU A 77 18.84 11.14 17.46
CA LEU A 77 20.13 11.85 17.50
C LEU A 77 20.90 11.60 18.80
N ALA A 78 20.20 11.35 19.90
CA ALA A 78 20.79 10.97 21.17
C ALA A 78 21.25 9.50 21.24
N GLY A 79 21.04 8.69 20.20
CA GLY A 79 21.35 7.27 20.22
C GLY A 79 20.29 6.40 20.90
N GLU A 80 19.13 6.97 21.20
CA GLU A 80 18.01 6.28 21.81
C GLU A 80 17.09 5.67 20.73
N ARG A 81 16.37 4.61 21.10
CA ARG A 81 15.45 3.88 20.20
C ARG A 81 14.00 4.29 20.44
N PRO A 82 13.35 5.06 19.55
CA PRO A 82 11.92 5.31 19.65
C PRO A 82 11.11 4.00 19.62
N ALA A 83 10.18 3.84 20.56
CA ALA A 83 9.37 2.62 20.69
C ALA A 83 8.55 2.29 19.44
N GLY A 84 8.04 3.31 18.74
CA GLY A 84 7.28 3.11 17.48
C GLY A 84 8.10 2.51 16.34
N CYS A 85 9.43 2.44 16.46
CA CYS A 85 10.34 1.86 15.45
C CYS A 85 10.81 0.44 15.81
N ASP A 86 10.15 -0.23 16.74
CA ASP A 86 10.52 -1.53 17.28
C ASP A 86 10.73 -2.62 16.20
N TYR A 87 9.98 -2.58 15.10
CA TYR A 87 10.19 -3.48 13.97
C TYR A 87 11.63 -3.45 13.45
N CYS A 88 12.20 -2.27 13.24
CA CYS A 88 13.57 -2.14 12.75
C CYS A 88 14.59 -2.60 13.78
N TRP A 89 14.33 -2.31 15.05
CA TRP A 89 15.23 -2.71 16.13
C TRP A 89 15.29 -4.21 16.31
N ARG A 90 14.16 -4.90 16.25
CA ARG A 90 14.12 -6.39 16.30
C ARG A 90 14.94 -7.02 15.19
N ILE A 91 14.87 -6.48 13.96
CA ILE A 91 15.68 -7.00 12.85
C ILE A 91 17.18 -6.80 13.13
N GLU A 92 17.59 -5.63 13.58
CA GLU A 92 19.00 -5.32 13.85
C GLU A 92 19.55 -6.06 15.09
N ASP A 93 18.71 -6.37 16.06
CA ASP A 93 19.07 -7.16 17.24
C ASP A 93 19.28 -8.66 16.94
N MET A 94 18.86 -9.15 15.77
CA MET A 94 19.11 -10.54 15.34
C MET A 94 20.58 -10.81 14.98
N GLY A 95 21.38 -9.77 14.71
CA GLY A 95 22.81 -9.89 14.41
C GLY A 95 23.42 -8.60 13.88
N THR A 96 24.73 -8.46 14.07
CA THR A 96 25.49 -7.26 13.66
C THR A 96 25.59 -7.09 12.14
N ASP A 97 25.26 -8.11 11.37
CA ASP A 97 25.21 -8.15 9.91
C ASP A 97 23.82 -7.81 9.35
N LYS A 98 22.83 -7.65 10.22
CA LYS A 98 21.46 -7.39 9.80
C LYS A 98 21.22 -5.92 9.55
N VAL A 99 20.50 -5.64 8.46
CA VAL A 99 20.01 -4.31 8.09
C VAL A 99 18.50 -4.31 8.07
N SER A 100 17.91 -3.25 8.58
CA SER A 100 16.46 -3.08 8.65
C SER A 100 15.97 -2.05 7.65
N ASP A 101 14.65 -1.92 7.53
CA ASP A 101 13.99 -0.93 6.66
C ASP A 101 14.48 0.51 6.87
N ARG A 102 14.93 0.89 8.09
CA ARG A 102 15.45 2.23 8.31
C ARG A 102 16.70 2.52 7.47
N VAL A 103 17.50 1.51 7.17
CA VAL A 103 18.68 1.66 6.31
C VAL A 103 18.23 1.90 4.86
N TYR A 104 17.34 1.07 4.33
CA TYR A 104 16.79 1.20 2.97
C TYR A 104 16.06 2.54 2.78
N LYS A 105 15.25 2.94 3.75
CA LYS A 105 14.53 4.22 3.70
C LYS A 105 15.47 5.43 3.80
N THR A 106 16.60 5.31 4.51
CA THR A 106 17.60 6.36 4.58
C THR A 106 18.39 6.49 3.27
N MET A 107 18.63 5.37 2.57
CA MET A 107 19.29 5.35 1.27
C MET A 107 18.52 6.10 0.15
N ALA A 108 17.22 6.31 0.33
CA ALA A 108 16.40 7.09 -0.60
C ALA A 108 16.81 8.58 -0.66
N TYR A 109 17.56 9.07 0.33
CA TYR A 109 18.01 10.45 0.43
C TYR A 109 19.52 10.56 0.18
N SER A 110 19.97 11.72 -0.31
CA SER A 110 21.39 11.97 -0.49
C SER A 110 22.15 11.99 0.84
N ASP A 111 23.48 11.83 0.79
CA ASP A 111 24.31 11.96 1.97
C ASP A 111 24.20 13.37 2.55
N GLU A 112 24.12 14.40 1.69
CA GLU A 112 23.94 15.80 2.04
C GLU A 112 22.58 16.03 2.74
N ASP A 113 21.48 15.47 2.21
CA ASP A 113 20.17 15.56 2.86
C ASP A 113 20.23 14.95 4.28
N ASN A 114 20.85 13.76 4.43
CA ASN A 114 20.93 13.10 5.72
C ASN A 114 21.82 13.87 6.74
N LEU A 115 22.92 14.46 6.29
CA LEU A 115 23.78 15.32 7.14
C LEU A 115 23.05 16.61 7.52
N LEU A 116 22.35 17.24 6.58
CA LEU A 116 21.53 18.42 6.85
C LEU A 116 20.44 18.11 7.88
N ALA A 117 19.75 16.97 7.76
CA ALA A 117 18.76 16.51 8.73
C ALA A 117 19.33 16.44 10.15
N ALA A 118 20.54 15.87 10.29
CA ALA A 118 21.20 15.74 11.58
C ALA A 118 21.66 17.07 12.20
N GLN A 119 21.90 18.08 11.36
CA GLN A 119 22.35 19.40 11.78
C GLN A 119 21.18 20.38 12.02
N THR A 120 20.01 20.09 11.49
CA THR A 120 18.82 20.94 11.64
C THR A 120 18.36 20.92 13.10
N PRO A 121 18.16 22.08 13.75
CA PRO A 121 17.63 22.13 15.11
C PRO A 121 16.31 21.36 15.22
N ILE A 122 16.13 20.63 16.30
CA ILE A 122 14.96 19.72 16.44
C ILE A 122 13.62 20.47 16.41
N ASP A 123 13.61 21.68 16.91
CA ASP A 123 12.41 22.51 16.98
C ASP A 123 12.05 23.15 15.63
N ASP A 124 13.00 23.17 14.70
CA ASP A 124 12.74 23.65 13.34
C ASP A 124 11.86 22.66 12.55
N ASP A 125 11.04 23.22 11.67
CA ASP A 125 10.22 22.42 10.76
C ASP A 125 11.03 21.98 9.54
N VAL A 126 10.87 20.73 9.15
CA VAL A 126 11.56 20.13 8.01
C VAL A 126 10.53 19.87 6.89
N ASP A 127 10.87 20.25 5.66
CA ASP A 127 10.07 19.91 4.50
C ASP A 127 10.37 18.50 4.00
N LEU A 128 9.31 17.80 3.54
CA LEU A 128 9.39 16.42 3.07
C LEU A 128 10.16 16.29 1.74
N ARG A 129 10.70 15.09 1.51
CA ARG A 129 11.24 14.63 0.23
C ARG A 129 10.36 13.56 -0.40
N THR A 130 9.71 12.76 0.42
CA THR A 130 8.74 11.75 0.00
C THR A 130 7.47 11.87 0.82
N LEU A 131 6.32 11.85 0.14
CA LEU A 131 5.02 11.97 0.77
C LEU A 131 4.05 10.98 0.13
N GLU A 132 3.39 10.20 0.98
CA GLU A 132 2.18 9.48 0.63
C GLU A 132 0.99 10.20 1.27
N ILE A 133 -0.04 10.51 0.49
CA ILE A 133 -1.20 11.27 0.94
C ILE A 133 -2.51 10.59 0.55
N ALA A 134 -3.45 10.52 1.50
CA ALA A 134 -4.84 10.15 1.28
C ALA A 134 -5.75 11.33 1.62
N PHE A 135 -6.46 11.87 0.62
CA PHE A 135 -7.38 12.99 0.82
C PHE A 135 -8.65 12.55 1.54
N ASP A 136 -9.20 11.43 1.12
CA ASP A 136 -10.44 10.86 1.65
C ASP A 136 -10.53 9.35 1.38
N ARG A 137 -11.63 8.72 1.80
CA ARG A 137 -11.92 7.30 1.58
C ARG A 137 -12.94 7.03 0.48
N THR A 138 -13.19 8.00 -0.41
CA THR A 138 -14.12 7.82 -1.53
C THR A 138 -13.65 6.69 -2.42
N CYS A 139 -14.49 5.66 -2.62
CA CYS A 139 -14.20 4.52 -3.48
C CYS A 139 -15.49 3.86 -3.94
N GLN A 140 -15.56 3.53 -5.23
CA GLN A 140 -16.68 2.81 -5.83
C GLN A 140 -16.59 1.29 -5.61
N PHE A 141 -15.43 0.76 -5.18
CA PHE A 141 -15.25 -0.66 -4.91
C PHE A 141 -15.50 -1.02 -3.45
N ALA A 142 -15.88 -2.29 -3.25
CA ALA A 142 -15.94 -2.94 -1.96
C ALA A 142 -15.17 -4.27 -1.98
N CYS A 143 -13.88 -4.22 -2.31
CA CYS A 143 -13.01 -5.40 -2.30
C CYS A 143 -13.18 -6.19 -1.00
N SER A 144 -13.23 -7.53 -1.09
CA SER A 144 -13.59 -8.41 0.03
C SER A 144 -12.70 -8.21 1.28
N TYR A 145 -11.43 -7.89 1.07
CA TYR A 145 -10.45 -7.65 2.13
C TYR A 145 -10.29 -6.17 2.52
N CYS A 146 -11.06 -5.26 1.90
CA CYS A 146 -11.14 -3.86 2.30
C CYS A 146 -12.21 -3.68 3.38
N ASN A 147 -12.36 -2.47 3.91
CA ASN A 147 -13.29 -2.18 4.99
C ASN A 147 -13.76 -0.71 4.95
N PRO A 148 -14.72 -0.31 5.81
CA PRO A 148 -15.24 1.06 5.86
C PRO A 148 -14.20 2.16 6.14
N ALA A 149 -13.04 1.85 6.70
CA ALA A 149 -11.99 2.85 6.91
C ALA A 149 -11.45 3.42 5.58
N PHE A 150 -11.51 2.62 4.50
CA PHE A 150 -10.90 2.93 3.21
C PHE A 150 -11.89 2.98 2.03
N SER A 151 -13.19 2.70 2.25
CA SER A 151 -14.17 2.70 1.16
C SER A 151 -15.55 3.20 1.60
N THR A 152 -16.05 4.23 0.90
CA THR A 152 -17.42 4.73 1.08
C THR A 152 -18.47 3.69 0.68
N THR A 153 -18.17 2.80 -0.26
CA THR A 153 -19.06 1.69 -0.63
C THR A 153 -19.21 0.70 0.53
N TRP A 154 -18.13 0.39 1.25
CA TRP A 154 -18.18 -0.39 2.49
C TRP A 154 -18.98 0.31 3.58
N VAL A 155 -18.78 1.64 3.76
CA VAL A 155 -19.58 2.44 4.72
C VAL A 155 -21.06 2.33 4.40
N LYS A 156 -21.45 2.49 3.13
CA LYS A 156 -22.83 2.35 2.67
C LYS A 156 -23.39 0.95 2.94
N ASP A 157 -22.61 -0.09 2.68
CA ASP A 157 -23.05 -1.48 2.93
C ASP A 157 -23.36 -1.72 4.40
N ILE A 158 -22.45 -1.35 5.30
CA ILE A 158 -22.67 -1.51 6.75
C ILE A 158 -23.84 -0.66 7.25
N LYS A 159 -24.00 0.59 6.77
CA LYS A 159 -25.13 1.44 7.14
C LYS A 159 -26.48 0.87 6.71
N VAL A 160 -26.56 0.28 5.53
CA VAL A 160 -27.82 -0.22 4.95
C VAL A 160 -28.13 -1.64 5.42
N LYS A 161 -27.14 -2.53 5.47
CA LYS A 161 -27.32 -3.96 5.72
C LYS A 161 -26.91 -4.40 7.15
N GLY A 162 -26.38 -3.47 7.93
CA GLY A 162 -25.83 -3.73 9.25
C GLY A 162 -24.44 -4.39 9.20
N PRO A 163 -23.82 -4.61 10.38
CA PRO A 163 -22.52 -5.25 10.49
C PRO A 163 -22.53 -6.70 10.00
N TYR A 164 -21.36 -7.21 9.62
CA TYR A 164 -21.17 -8.64 9.41
C TYR A 164 -21.28 -9.36 10.77
N LYS A 165 -21.94 -10.49 10.78
CA LYS A 165 -22.25 -11.25 12.01
C LYS A 165 -21.32 -12.45 12.15
N ASP A 166 -21.25 -12.96 13.36
CA ASP A 166 -20.59 -14.23 13.70
C ASP A 166 -19.09 -14.31 13.35
N LEU A 167 -18.44 -13.14 13.25
CA LEU A 167 -16.98 -13.03 13.14
C LEU A 167 -16.36 -12.94 14.53
N THR A 168 -15.41 -13.81 14.84
CA THR A 168 -14.84 -13.99 16.18
C THR A 168 -13.36 -13.69 16.27
N THR A 169 -12.63 -13.73 15.13
CA THR A 169 -11.18 -13.57 15.08
C THR A 169 -10.75 -12.10 14.92
N ASP A 170 -9.49 -11.89 14.62
CA ASP A 170 -8.83 -10.58 14.57
C ASP A 170 -9.46 -9.57 13.59
N GLY A 171 -10.09 -10.04 12.51
CA GLY A 171 -10.73 -9.20 11.49
C GLY A 171 -12.15 -8.72 11.83
N ARG A 172 -12.73 -9.16 12.96
CA ARG A 172 -14.11 -8.81 13.31
C ARG A 172 -14.38 -7.30 13.27
N GLY A 173 -13.52 -6.50 13.88
CA GLY A 173 -13.67 -5.04 13.96
C GLY A 173 -13.71 -4.34 12.60
N HIS A 174 -13.14 -4.91 11.55
CA HIS A 174 -13.15 -4.32 10.21
C HIS A 174 -14.54 -4.23 9.59
N PHE A 175 -15.40 -5.21 9.89
CA PHE A 175 -16.67 -5.39 9.21
C PHE A 175 -17.89 -5.15 10.11
N THR A 176 -17.65 -4.64 11.32
CA THR A 176 -18.71 -4.37 12.31
C THR A 176 -18.96 -2.88 12.55
N HIS A 177 -18.06 -2.01 12.12
CA HIS A 177 -18.13 -0.56 12.35
C HIS A 177 -17.99 0.22 11.05
N ILE A 178 -18.49 1.43 11.02
CA ILE A 178 -18.37 2.33 9.86
C ILE A 178 -17.09 3.20 9.91
N HIS A 179 -16.28 3.05 10.94
CA HIS A 179 -15.00 3.74 11.11
C HIS A 179 -15.11 5.27 10.92
N GLU A 180 -16.02 5.92 11.64
CA GLU A 180 -16.25 7.37 11.54
C GLU A 180 -14.98 8.19 11.81
N HIS A 181 -14.13 7.72 12.71
CA HIS A 181 -12.86 8.37 13.06
C HIS A 181 -11.83 8.41 11.91
N ASP A 182 -12.02 7.64 10.83
CA ASP A 182 -11.14 7.64 9.66
C ASP A 182 -11.59 8.66 8.59
N GLN A 183 -12.77 9.29 8.77
CA GLN A 183 -13.26 10.38 7.95
C GLN A 183 -14.04 11.35 8.83
N LEU A 184 -13.38 12.42 9.28
CA LEU A 184 -13.95 13.40 10.21
C LEU A 184 -14.79 14.48 9.51
N TYR A 185 -14.55 14.69 8.22
CA TYR A 185 -15.22 15.73 7.42
C TYR A 185 -15.86 15.09 6.19
N ASP A 186 -17.10 15.41 5.92
CA ASP A 186 -17.78 15.00 4.70
C ASP A 186 -17.21 15.70 3.48
N PHE A 187 -17.43 15.13 2.30
CA PHE A 187 -16.90 15.65 1.01
C PHE A 187 -17.27 17.11 0.73
N HIS A 188 -18.39 17.58 1.27
CA HIS A 188 -18.88 18.96 1.08
C HIS A 188 -18.41 19.92 2.18
N GLU A 189 -17.74 19.44 3.21
CA GLU A 189 -17.28 20.25 4.32
C GLU A 189 -15.86 20.75 4.08
N THR A 190 -15.56 21.93 4.63
CA THR A 190 -14.21 22.44 4.66
C THR A 190 -13.35 21.59 5.60
N ASN A 191 -12.37 20.92 5.06
CA ASN A 191 -11.45 20.08 5.83
C ASN A 191 -10.16 20.86 6.13
N PRO A 192 -9.89 21.23 7.39
CA PRO A 192 -8.72 22.04 7.75
C PRO A 192 -7.38 21.34 7.47
N TYR A 193 -7.34 20.01 7.45
CA TYR A 193 -6.13 19.27 7.08
C TYR A 193 -5.84 19.36 5.58
N VAL A 194 -6.88 19.34 4.75
CA VAL A 194 -6.74 19.55 3.29
C VAL A 194 -6.29 20.98 3.00
N GLU A 195 -6.86 21.97 3.69
CA GLU A 195 -6.43 23.37 3.56
C GLU A 195 -4.97 23.55 3.98
N ALA A 196 -4.57 22.97 5.12
CA ALA A 196 -3.19 23.00 5.58
C ALA A 196 -2.24 22.33 4.58
N PHE A 197 -2.64 21.22 3.96
CA PHE A 197 -1.84 20.56 2.93
C PHE A 197 -1.63 21.49 1.72
N PHE A 198 -2.68 22.11 1.20
CA PHE A 198 -2.53 23.01 0.04
C PHE A 198 -1.76 24.27 0.39
N ALA A 199 -1.92 24.82 1.61
CA ALA A 199 -1.09 25.93 2.08
C ALA A 199 0.39 25.56 2.12
N TRP A 200 0.72 24.37 2.61
CA TRP A 200 2.09 23.86 2.61
C TRP A 200 2.60 23.56 1.21
N TRP A 201 1.74 23.02 0.34
CA TRP A 201 2.06 22.79 -1.06
C TRP A 201 2.52 24.07 -1.75
N ASP A 202 1.75 25.15 -1.62
CA ASP A 202 2.03 26.43 -2.22
C ASP A 202 3.24 27.14 -1.57
N ASP A 203 3.47 26.97 -0.26
CA ASP A 203 4.61 27.55 0.45
C ASP A 203 5.94 26.95 0.00
N SER A 204 6.11 25.64 0.12
CA SER A 204 7.43 25.01 -0.04
C SER A 204 7.40 23.60 -0.58
N LEU A 205 6.35 22.82 -0.32
CA LEU A 205 6.35 21.37 -0.52
C LEU A 205 6.55 20.98 -1.99
N HIS A 206 5.92 21.72 -2.93
CA HIS A 206 6.07 21.49 -4.38
C HIS A 206 7.52 21.62 -4.88
N ARG A 207 8.39 22.34 -4.15
CA ARG A 207 9.82 22.49 -4.50
C ARG A 207 10.70 21.46 -3.85
N THR A 208 10.29 20.91 -2.71
CA THR A 208 11.13 20.05 -1.88
C THR A 208 10.87 18.57 -2.08
N LEU A 209 9.65 18.20 -2.50
CA LEU A 209 9.31 16.80 -2.78
C LEU A 209 10.07 16.27 -4.00
N LYS A 210 10.58 15.04 -3.85
CA LYS A 210 11.09 14.20 -4.92
C LYS A 210 10.03 13.23 -5.43
N GLU A 211 9.21 12.70 -4.51
CA GLU A 211 8.09 11.80 -4.83
C GLU A 211 6.85 12.18 -4.03
N LEU A 212 5.73 12.28 -4.73
CA LEU A 212 4.39 12.40 -4.17
C LEU A 212 3.55 11.22 -4.60
N ARG A 213 3.10 10.42 -3.64
CA ARG A 213 2.18 9.31 -3.86
C ARG A 213 0.79 9.68 -3.37
N ILE A 214 -0.20 9.58 -4.23
CA ILE A 214 -1.60 9.81 -3.88
C ILE A 214 -2.29 8.46 -3.73
N THR A 215 -2.85 8.24 -2.56
CA THR A 215 -3.59 7.03 -2.16
C THR A 215 -4.95 7.41 -1.59
N GLY A 216 -5.60 6.49 -0.88
CA GLY A 216 -6.90 6.71 -0.22
C GLY A 216 -7.85 5.57 -0.51
N GLY A 217 -9.11 5.88 -0.77
CA GLY A 217 -10.05 4.94 -1.37
C GLY A 217 -9.71 4.71 -2.84
N GLU A 218 -10.33 5.50 -3.73
CA GLU A 218 -9.92 5.65 -5.13
C GLU A 218 -9.55 7.13 -5.38
N PRO A 219 -8.27 7.46 -5.49
CA PRO A 219 -7.82 8.84 -5.59
C PRO A 219 -8.43 9.61 -6.76
N LEU A 220 -8.65 8.96 -7.90
CA LEU A 220 -9.21 9.61 -9.09
C LEU A 220 -10.72 9.93 -8.96
N MET A 221 -11.37 9.51 -7.89
CA MET A 221 -12.71 9.96 -7.51
C MET A 221 -12.70 11.19 -6.60
N SER A 222 -11.55 11.56 -6.03
CA SER A 222 -11.43 12.71 -5.13
C SER A 222 -11.23 14.02 -5.90
N GLY A 223 -12.07 15.03 -5.64
CA GLY A 223 -11.92 16.38 -6.20
C GLY A 223 -10.61 17.04 -5.76
N HIS A 224 -10.09 16.72 -4.57
CA HIS A 224 -8.83 17.24 -4.07
C HIS A 224 -7.62 16.65 -4.83
N THR A 225 -7.70 15.40 -5.23
CA THR A 225 -6.69 14.79 -6.12
C THR A 225 -6.65 15.55 -7.46
N TRP A 226 -7.80 15.82 -8.06
CA TRP A 226 -7.85 16.56 -9.32
C TRP A 226 -7.36 17.99 -9.17
N LYS A 227 -7.69 18.69 -8.08
CA LYS A 227 -7.13 20.02 -7.79
C LYS A 227 -5.60 20.00 -7.79
N LEU A 228 -4.99 18.97 -7.23
CA LEU A 228 -3.54 18.80 -7.20
C LEU A 228 -2.97 18.46 -8.58
N ILE A 229 -3.61 17.54 -9.32
CA ILE A 229 -3.21 17.17 -10.70
C ILE A 229 -3.31 18.38 -11.63
N ASP A 230 -4.37 19.17 -11.53
CA ASP A 230 -4.56 20.39 -12.32
C ASP A 230 -3.51 21.46 -11.98
N TRP A 231 -3.02 21.50 -10.74
CA TRP A 231 -1.88 22.35 -10.37
C TRP A 231 -0.61 21.94 -11.15
N PHE A 232 -0.31 20.65 -11.27
CA PHE A 232 0.82 20.18 -12.08
C PHE A 232 0.68 20.56 -13.56
N LYS A 233 -0.52 20.45 -14.12
CA LYS A 233 -0.79 20.81 -15.52
C LYS A 233 -0.35 22.26 -15.84
N THR A 234 -0.58 23.17 -14.90
CA THR A 234 -0.30 24.61 -15.09
C THR A 234 1.06 25.06 -14.54
N ASN A 235 1.71 24.26 -13.71
CA ASN A 235 2.93 24.64 -12.99
C ASN A 235 4.05 23.58 -13.12
N LYS A 236 4.05 22.78 -14.18
CA LYS A 236 5.01 21.68 -14.38
C LYS A 236 6.49 22.08 -14.23
N ASP A 237 6.83 23.32 -14.63
CA ASP A 237 8.20 23.83 -14.55
C ASP A 237 8.60 24.31 -13.14
N LYS A 238 7.66 24.35 -12.20
CA LYS A 238 7.91 24.78 -10.81
C LYS A 238 8.23 23.62 -9.87
N SER A 239 8.08 22.38 -10.32
CA SER A 239 8.30 21.20 -9.49
C SER A 239 8.99 20.09 -10.28
N ASN A 240 9.95 19.42 -9.63
CA ASN A 240 10.59 18.20 -10.14
C ASN A 240 10.05 16.93 -9.47
N THR A 241 8.88 17.03 -8.82
CA THR A 241 8.26 15.93 -8.10
C THR A 241 7.80 14.85 -9.07
N GLU A 242 8.21 13.61 -8.80
CA GLU A 242 7.63 12.44 -9.46
C GLU A 242 6.27 12.15 -8.84
N LEU A 243 5.23 12.02 -9.68
CA LEU A 243 3.88 11.75 -9.24
C LEU A 243 3.59 10.26 -9.31
N ALA A 244 3.09 9.68 -8.23
CA ALA A 244 2.63 8.31 -8.15
C ALA A 244 1.15 8.28 -7.75
N ILE A 245 0.32 7.52 -8.45
CA ILE A 245 -1.12 7.41 -8.15
C ILE A 245 -1.47 5.94 -7.97
N ASN A 246 -2.06 5.62 -6.82
CA ASN A 246 -2.60 4.29 -6.55
C ASN A 246 -4.08 4.27 -6.95
N SER A 247 -4.41 3.59 -8.06
CA SER A 247 -5.77 3.56 -8.58
C SER A 247 -6.25 2.13 -8.87
N ASN A 248 -7.52 1.88 -8.62
CA ASN A 248 -8.14 0.61 -8.98
C ASN A 248 -8.39 0.46 -10.49
N LEU A 249 -8.26 1.54 -11.27
CA LEU A 249 -8.50 1.62 -12.72
C LEU A 249 -9.87 1.08 -13.17
N GLY A 250 -10.86 1.08 -12.29
CA GLY A 250 -12.22 0.59 -12.56
C GLY A 250 -13.19 1.70 -12.98
N PHE A 251 -12.85 2.46 -14.01
CA PHE A 251 -13.67 3.54 -14.56
C PHE A 251 -13.43 3.72 -16.05
N ASP A 252 -14.27 4.54 -16.67
CA ASP A 252 -14.21 4.78 -18.11
C ASP A 252 -12.84 5.30 -18.57
N LEU A 253 -12.45 4.91 -19.78
CA LEU A 253 -11.20 5.31 -20.41
C LEU A 253 -11.03 6.85 -20.50
N SER A 254 -12.13 7.59 -20.51
CA SER A 254 -12.12 9.06 -20.49
C SER A 254 -11.39 9.63 -19.26
N LEU A 255 -11.48 8.96 -18.09
CA LEU A 255 -10.79 9.39 -16.88
C LEU A 255 -9.28 9.08 -16.94
N VAL A 256 -8.92 7.98 -17.58
CA VAL A 256 -7.50 7.64 -17.86
C VAL A 256 -6.90 8.67 -18.83
N ASN A 257 -7.63 9.04 -19.88
CA ASN A 257 -7.21 10.10 -20.81
C ASN A 257 -7.02 11.43 -20.09
N ARG A 258 -7.98 11.83 -19.26
CA ARG A 258 -7.88 13.05 -18.46
C ARG A 258 -6.62 13.03 -17.58
N LEU A 259 -6.31 11.88 -16.93
CA LEU A 259 -5.10 11.74 -16.12
C LEU A 259 -3.85 11.95 -16.98
N LEU A 260 -3.73 11.27 -18.09
CA LEU A 260 -2.58 11.39 -18.98
C LEU A 260 -2.42 12.83 -19.52
N ASP A 261 -3.51 13.46 -19.94
CA ASP A 261 -3.47 14.83 -20.48
C ASP A 261 -3.12 15.87 -19.42
N SER A 262 -3.59 15.68 -18.19
CA SER A 262 -3.30 16.59 -17.08
C SER A 262 -1.89 16.41 -16.51
N THR A 263 -1.23 15.29 -16.79
CA THR A 263 0.13 14.99 -16.33
C THR A 263 1.16 14.98 -17.46
N GLU A 264 0.85 15.58 -18.60
CA GLU A 264 1.79 15.68 -19.72
C GLU A 264 3.08 16.40 -19.33
N GLY A 265 4.22 15.74 -19.55
CA GLY A 265 5.54 16.27 -19.18
C GLY A 265 5.91 16.04 -17.70
N ILE A 266 5.05 15.38 -16.92
CA ILE A 266 5.31 14.96 -15.54
C ILE A 266 5.78 13.50 -15.53
N LYS A 267 6.74 13.16 -14.68
CA LYS A 267 7.09 11.78 -14.42
C LYS A 267 5.98 11.11 -13.61
N LEU A 268 5.08 10.42 -14.30
CA LEU A 268 3.94 9.73 -13.70
C LEU A 268 4.20 8.23 -13.56
N SER A 269 4.00 7.69 -12.37
CA SER A 269 3.87 6.26 -12.11
C SER A 269 2.43 5.94 -11.70
N VAL A 270 1.86 4.87 -12.24
CA VAL A 270 0.54 4.37 -11.83
C VAL A 270 0.72 3.04 -11.10
N TYR A 271 0.07 2.92 -9.95
CA TYR A 271 -0.02 1.69 -9.17
C TYR A 271 -1.46 1.23 -9.23
N THR A 272 -1.70 0.07 -9.86
CA THR A 272 -3.03 -0.52 -9.89
C THR A 272 -3.06 -1.82 -9.12
N SER A 273 -4.24 -2.19 -8.66
CA SER A 273 -4.37 -3.34 -7.78
C SER A 273 -5.17 -4.45 -8.47
N ASN A 274 -4.56 -5.61 -8.64
CA ASN A 274 -5.23 -6.84 -9.04
C ASN A 274 -4.34 -8.04 -8.70
N GLU A 275 -4.95 -9.21 -8.46
CA GLU A 275 -4.26 -10.43 -8.04
C GLU A 275 -4.88 -11.72 -8.58
N SER A 276 -5.88 -11.61 -9.48
CA SER A 276 -6.67 -12.77 -9.94
C SER A 276 -7.21 -12.52 -11.34
N MET A 277 -7.91 -13.50 -11.91
CA MET A 277 -8.42 -13.50 -13.29
C MET A 277 -9.94 -13.44 -13.37
N PHE A 278 -10.47 -12.73 -14.37
CA PHE A 278 -11.88 -12.75 -14.76
C PHE A 278 -12.86 -12.61 -13.57
N GLY A 279 -13.84 -13.50 -13.50
CA GLY A 279 -14.87 -13.52 -12.46
C GLY A 279 -14.32 -13.68 -11.04
N GLN A 280 -13.16 -14.31 -10.85
CA GLN A 280 -12.51 -14.38 -9.55
C GLN A 280 -11.96 -13.01 -9.13
N ALA A 281 -11.37 -12.24 -10.05
CA ALA A 281 -10.95 -10.87 -9.78
C ALA A 281 -12.16 -9.98 -9.42
N GLU A 282 -13.27 -10.10 -10.16
CA GLU A 282 -14.51 -9.38 -9.89
C GLU A 282 -15.19 -9.81 -8.60
N TYR A 283 -15.02 -11.07 -8.18
CA TYR A 283 -15.48 -11.56 -6.89
C TYR A 283 -14.69 -10.94 -5.73
N ILE A 284 -13.36 -11.02 -5.80
CA ILE A 284 -12.46 -10.51 -4.75
C ILE A 284 -12.58 -8.99 -4.65
N ARG A 285 -12.66 -8.30 -5.79
CA ARG A 285 -12.73 -6.84 -5.91
C ARG A 285 -14.10 -6.39 -6.37
N ASP A 286 -15.09 -6.49 -5.48
CA ASP A 286 -16.46 -6.08 -5.80
C ASP A 286 -16.50 -4.62 -6.30
N GLY A 287 -17.04 -4.45 -7.51
CA GLY A 287 -17.00 -3.20 -8.28
C GLY A 287 -16.02 -3.23 -9.45
N LEU A 288 -15.08 -4.17 -9.48
CA LEU A 288 -14.21 -4.40 -10.63
C LEU A 288 -15.04 -4.98 -11.79
N GLU A 289 -14.79 -4.46 -12.98
CA GLU A 289 -15.15 -5.06 -14.25
C GLU A 289 -13.83 -5.42 -14.95
N TRP A 290 -13.60 -6.72 -15.16
CA TRP A 290 -12.31 -7.25 -15.61
C TRP A 290 -11.87 -6.67 -16.96
N THR A 291 -12.77 -6.63 -17.93
CA THR A 291 -12.45 -6.14 -19.28
C THR A 291 -12.08 -4.67 -19.26
N GLN A 292 -12.80 -3.87 -18.48
CA GLN A 292 -12.52 -2.44 -18.30
C GLN A 292 -11.13 -2.22 -17.66
N TRP A 293 -10.81 -2.97 -16.59
CA TRP A 293 -9.52 -2.89 -15.95
C TRP A 293 -8.37 -3.24 -16.91
N LEU A 294 -8.50 -4.34 -17.64
CA LEU A 294 -7.49 -4.79 -18.60
C LEU A 294 -7.33 -3.79 -19.76
N THR A 295 -8.44 -3.22 -20.26
CA THR A 295 -8.41 -2.16 -21.26
C THR A 295 -7.64 -0.94 -20.78
N ASN A 296 -7.89 -0.48 -19.55
CA ASN A 296 -7.22 0.67 -18.98
C ASN A 296 -5.72 0.41 -18.76
N VAL A 297 -5.34 -0.79 -18.27
CA VAL A 297 -3.95 -1.22 -18.12
C VAL A 297 -3.24 -1.22 -19.48
N THR A 298 -3.84 -1.85 -20.48
CA THR A 298 -3.27 -1.95 -21.83
C THR A 298 -3.08 -0.57 -22.46
N TYR A 299 -4.10 0.28 -22.37
CA TYR A 299 -4.05 1.65 -22.87
C TYR A 299 -2.95 2.48 -22.22
N LEU A 300 -2.77 2.37 -20.89
CA LEU A 300 -1.69 3.04 -20.19
C LEU A 300 -0.31 2.57 -20.68
N LEU A 301 -0.13 1.27 -20.92
CA LEU A 301 1.13 0.71 -21.46
C LEU A 301 1.38 1.18 -22.90
N GLU A 302 0.35 1.18 -23.76
CA GLU A 302 0.42 1.64 -25.15
C GLU A 302 0.76 3.11 -25.26
N SER A 303 0.28 3.94 -24.32
CA SER A 303 0.52 5.37 -24.32
C SER A 303 1.98 5.76 -24.23
N LYS A 304 2.83 4.91 -23.62
CA LYS A 304 4.26 5.17 -23.32
C LYS A 304 4.50 6.49 -22.55
N ARG A 305 3.48 6.98 -21.86
CA ARG A 305 3.51 8.27 -21.13
C ARG A 305 3.84 8.09 -19.65
N LEU A 306 3.86 6.85 -19.17
CA LEU A 306 4.19 6.55 -17.79
C LEU A 306 5.70 6.35 -17.63
N LYS A 307 6.22 6.73 -16.46
CA LYS A 307 7.52 6.28 -15.99
C LYS A 307 7.50 4.75 -15.80
N ASN A 308 6.46 4.24 -15.12
CA ASN A 308 6.17 2.83 -15.00
C ASN A 308 4.69 2.60 -14.58
N LEU A 309 4.21 1.40 -14.88
CA LEU A 309 2.97 0.84 -14.34
C LEU A 309 3.33 -0.26 -13.35
N ASN A 310 2.68 -0.27 -12.19
CA ASN A 310 2.91 -1.26 -11.15
C ASN A 310 1.60 -1.96 -10.80
N ILE A 311 1.57 -3.29 -10.86
CA ILE A 311 0.45 -4.08 -10.37
C ILE A 311 0.77 -4.51 -8.94
N MET A 312 -0.07 -4.08 -8.01
CA MET A 312 0.02 -4.42 -6.60
C MET A 312 -0.98 -5.52 -6.27
N CYS A 313 -0.48 -6.74 -6.09
CA CYS A 313 -1.32 -7.86 -5.68
C CYS A 313 -1.45 -7.88 -4.15
N THR A 314 -2.68 -7.98 -3.67
CA THR A 314 -2.96 -8.31 -2.27
C THR A 314 -3.22 -9.80 -2.18
N ILE A 315 -2.16 -10.56 -1.90
CA ILE A 315 -2.21 -12.03 -1.88
C ILE A 315 -3.05 -12.51 -0.69
N ASN A 316 -4.24 -12.94 -0.99
CA ASN A 316 -5.23 -13.48 -0.07
C ASN A 316 -5.51 -14.96 -0.38
N ALA A 317 -6.33 -15.63 0.43
CA ALA A 317 -6.62 -17.05 0.23
C ALA A 317 -7.27 -17.36 -1.13
N LEU A 318 -8.16 -16.47 -1.61
CA LEU A 318 -8.93 -16.71 -2.83
C LEU A 318 -8.12 -16.53 -4.11
N CYS A 319 -7.21 -15.54 -4.13
CA CYS A 319 -6.47 -15.23 -5.35
C CYS A 319 -5.48 -16.35 -5.75
N LEU A 320 -5.07 -17.21 -4.81
CA LEU A 320 -4.17 -18.34 -5.09
C LEU A 320 -4.75 -19.29 -6.14
N ASP A 321 -6.07 -19.32 -6.27
CA ASP A 321 -6.78 -20.21 -7.19
C ASP A 321 -6.48 -19.91 -8.68
N SER A 322 -6.22 -18.65 -9.04
CA SER A 322 -5.85 -18.22 -10.39
C SER A 322 -4.59 -17.35 -10.46
N LEU A 323 -3.79 -17.32 -9.41
CA LEU A 323 -2.58 -16.48 -9.40
C LEU A 323 -1.54 -16.88 -10.47
N PRO A 324 -1.27 -18.17 -10.74
CA PRO A 324 -0.35 -18.54 -11.82
C PRO A 324 -0.82 -18.02 -13.20
N GLU A 325 -2.11 -18.11 -13.51
CA GLU A 325 -2.72 -17.61 -14.75
C GLU A 325 -2.62 -16.07 -14.81
N PHE A 326 -2.78 -15.39 -13.69
CA PHE A 326 -2.59 -13.95 -13.61
C PHE A 326 -1.13 -13.55 -13.85
N LEU A 327 -0.17 -14.31 -13.33
CA LEU A 327 1.26 -14.12 -13.59
C LEU A 327 1.59 -14.38 -15.08
N ASP A 328 0.94 -15.34 -15.73
CA ASP A 328 1.06 -15.58 -17.19
C ASP A 328 0.55 -14.37 -18.01
N LEU A 329 -0.57 -13.77 -17.60
CA LEU A 329 -1.06 -12.52 -18.20
C LEU A 329 -0.01 -11.40 -18.07
N VAL A 330 0.53 -11.20 -16.88
CA VAL A 330 1.56 -10.18 -16.62
C VAL A 330 2.81 -10.45 -17.47
N ALA A 331 3.24 -11.71 -17.57
CA ALA A 331 4.37 -12.10 -18.45
C ALA A 331 4.06 -11.77 -19.93
N GLY A 332 2.84 -12.03 -20.39
CA GLY A 332 2.38 -11.66 -21.74
C GLY A 332 2.44 -10.15 -21.99
N LEU A 333 1.95 -9.35 -21.05
CA LEU A 333 2.03 -7.89 -21.12
C LEU A 333 3.49 -7.40 -21.15
N LYS A 334 4.35 -7.96 -20.31
CA LYS A 334 5.79 -7.64 -20.30
C LYS A 334 6.49 -8.00 -21.62
N ARG A 335 6.15 -9.11 -22.25
CA ARG A 335 6.67 -9.47 -23.59
C ARG A 335 6.23 -8.46 -24.64
N THR A 336 4.98 -8.00 -24.57
CA THR A 336 4.40 -7.07 -25.56
C THR A 336 4.93 -5.65 -25.41
N TYR A 337 4.97 -5.13 -24.18
CA TYR A 337 5.23 -3.71 -23.91
C TYR A 337 6.62 -3.42 -23.33
N GLY A 338 7.40 -4.45 -23.05
CA GLY A 338 8.72 -4.37 -22.44
C GLY A 338 8.69 -4.56 -20.93
N TRP A 339 9.65 -5.33 -20.44
CA TRP A 339 9.69 -5.73 -19.01
C TRP A 339 9.88 -4.55 -18.03
N GLN A 340 10.47 -3.43 -18.50
CA GLN A 340 10.69 -2.23 -17.68
C GLN A 340 9.47 -1.30 -17.61
N SER A 341 8.45 -1.51 -18.43
CA SER A 341 7.24 -0.67 -18.42
C SER A 341 6.20 -1.12 -17.39
N LEU A 342 6.27 -2.38 -16.98
CA LEU A 342 5.33 -3.01 -16.07
C LEU A 342 6.07 -3.77 -14.96
N TYR A 343 5.68 -3.51 -13.72
CA TYR A 343 6.19 -4.22 -12.54
C TYR A 343 5.03 -4.85 -11.77
N ILE A 344 5.33 -5.90 -11.00
CA ILE A 344 4.37 -6.57 -10.13
C ILE A 344 4.95 -6.72 -8.71
N SER A 345 4.10 -6.57 -7.71
CA SER A 345 4.46 -6.85 -6.31
C SER A 345 3.45 -7.77 -5.66
N LEU A 346 3.91 -8.82 -5.00
CA LEU A 346 3.07 -9.77 -4.29
C LEU A 346 3.10 -9.45 -2.79
N ASN A 347 2.07 -8.73 -2.32
CA ASN A 347 1.95 -8.30 -0.93
C ASN A 347 1.08 -9.28 -0.15
N ILE A 348 1.70 -10.10 0.69
CA ILE A 348 1.01 -11.16 1.43
C ILE A 348 0.09 -10.54 2.47
N MET A 349 -1.20 -10.83 2.37
CA MET A 349 -2.21 -10.41 3.30
C MET A 349 -2.08 -11.19 4.61
N ARG A 350 -1.85 -10.48 5.70
CA ARG A 350 -1.73 -11.06 7.05
C ARG A 350 -2.91 -10.75 7.95
N PHE A 351 -3.65 -9.71 7.61
CA PHE A 351 -4.77 -9.20 8.38
C PHE A 351 -5.89 -8.65 7.47
N PRO A 352 -7.16 -9.00 7.69
CA PRO A 352 -7.60 -9.98 8.70
C PRO A 352 -7.11 -11.39 8.39
N SER A 353 -6.71 -12.12 9.45
CA SER A 353 -6.03 -13.42 9.27
C SER A 353 -6.91 -14.46 8.60
N PHE A 354 -8.24 -14.39 8.77
CA PHE A 354 -9.19 -15.31 8.14
C PHE A 354 -9.30 -15.16 6.61
N GLN A 355 -8.75 -14.10 6.02
CA GLN A 355 -8.68 -13.91 4.56
C GLN A 355 -7.27 -14.13 4.00
N GLY A 356 -6.27 -14.22 4.89
CA GLY A 356 -4.89 -14.47 4.48
C GLY A 356 -4.66 -15.91 3.99
N PRO A 357 -3.58 -16.17 3.22
CA PRO A 357 -3.30 -17.50 2.65
C PRO A 357 -3.26 -18.64 3.68
N LEU A 358 -2.86 -18.36 4.92
CA LEU A 358 -2.70 -19.39 5.96
C LEU A 358 -4.02 -19.88 6.57
N VAL A 359 -5.18 -19.33 6.16
CA VAL A 359 -6.49 -19.90 6.50
C VAL A 359 -6.75 -21.21 5.76
N LEU A 360 -6.11 -21.39 4.62
CA LEU A 360 -6.22 -22.63 3.83
C LEU A 360 -5.56 -23.80 4.55
N PRO A 361 -6.16 -25.00 4.49
CA PRO A 361 -5.55 -26.21 5.04
C PRO A 361 -4.25 -26.55 4.30
N GLU A 362 -3.39 -27.33 4.94
CA GLU A 362 -2.05 -27.63 4.43
C GLU A 362 -2.09 -28.20 2.99
N HIS A 363 -2.98 -29.15 2.72
CA HIS A 363 -3.05 -29.77 1.39
C HIS A 363 -3.38 -28.75 0.27
N LEU A 364 -4.23 -27.75 0.52
CA LEU A 364 -4.50 -26.67 -0.44
C LEU A 364 -3.31 -25.72 -0.57
N ARG A 365 -2.66 -25.36 0.54
CA ARG A 365 -1.46 -24.53 0.50
C ARG A 365 -0.36 -25.19 -0.32
N GLN A 366 -0.15 -26.51 -0.13
CA GLN A 366 0.80 -27.28 -0.93
C GLN A 366 0.40 -27.37 -2.40
N HIS A 367 -0.89 -27.56 -2.69
CA HIS A 367 -1.39 -27.54 -4.08
C HIS A 367 -1.04 -26.22 -4.78
N TYR A 368 -1.38 -25.07 -4.18
CA TYR A 368 -1.09 -23.76 -4.78
C TYR A 368 0.40 -23.44 -4.79
N LYS A 369 1.14 -23.82 -3.77
CA LYS A 369 2.60 -23.73 -3.75
C LYS A 369 3.23 -24.44 -4.95
N ASN A 370 2.84 -25.70 -5.21
CA ASN A 370 3.39 -26.49 -6.31
C ASN A 370 3.10 -25.80 -7.66
N ARG A 371 1.90 -25.27 -7.88
CA ARG A 371 1.56 -24.50 -9.08
C ARG A 371 2.45 -23.24 -9.25
N LEU A 372 2.76 -22.54 -8.16
CA LEU A 372 3.66 -21.38 -8.20
C LEU A 372 5.11 -21.77 -8.47
N VAL A 373 5.58 -22.89 -7.89
CA VAL A 373 6.92 -23.45 -8.18
C VAL A 373 7.04 -23.85 -9.64
N GLU A 374 6.05 -24.56 -10.19
CA GLU A 374 6.01 -24.95 -11.60
C GLU A 374 6.02 -23.69 -12.51
N TRP A 375 5.24 -22.69 -12.15
CA TRP A 375 5.24 -21.41 -12.87
C TRP A 375 6.60 -20.72 -12.83
N HIS A 376 7.23 -20.66 -11.66
CA HIS A 376 8.57 -20.06 -11.47
C HIS A 376 9.63 -20.79 -12.31
N GLU A 377 9.69 -22.11 -12.21
CA GLU A 377 10.66 -22.92 -12.97
C GLU A 377 10.51 -22.73 -14.49
N LYS A 378 9.27 -22.64 -14.98
CA LYS A 378 9.00 -22.39 -16.41
C LYS A 378 9.43 -21.02 -16.89
N ASN A 379 9.36 -19.98 -16.04
CA ASN A 379 9.52 -18.59 -16.46
C ASN A 379 10.83 -17.92 -16.01
N LYS A 380 11.62 -18.53 -15.13
CA LYS A 380 12.82 -17.93 -14.52
C LYS A 380 13.90 -17.50 -15.52
N ASP A 381 14.02 -18.22 -16.64
CA ASP A 381 15.08 -17.98 -17.64
C ASP A 381 14.72 -16.88 -18.66
N GLU A 382 13.45 -16.48 -18.75
CA GLU A 382 12.99 -15.47 -19.72
C GLU A 382 13.41 -14.03 -19.39
N LYS A 383 13.94 -13.77 -18.18
CA LYS A 383 14.38 -12.43 -17.72
C LYS A 383 13.32 -11.34 -17.83
N LEU A 384 12.04 -11.73 -17.81
CA LEU A 384 10.91 -10.80 -17.83
C LEU A 384 10.66 -10.15 -16.46
N PHE A 385 11.01 -10.86 -15.40
CA PHE A 385 10.83 -10.44 -14.01
C PHE A 385 12.18 -10.09 -13.42
N GLY A 386 12.23 -8.93 -12.74
CA GLY A 386 13.41 -8.49 -12.03
C GLY A 386 13.60 -9.23 -10.69
N GLU A 387 14.78 -9.09 -10.09
CA GLU A 387 15.11 -9.70 -8.79
C GLU A 387 14.08 -9.38 -7.71
N PHE A 388 13.60 -8.15 -7.66
CA PHE A 388 12.56 -7.73 -6.71
C PHE A 388 11.25 -8.54 -6.85
N GLU A 389 10.81 -8.76 -8.09
CA GLU A 389 9.58 -9.50 -8.38
C GLU A 389 9.72 -10.99 -8.07
N LEU A 390 10.86 -11.57 -8.43
CA LEU A 390 11.17 -12.97 -8.13
C LEU A 390 11.29 -13.21 -6.62
N ASN A 391 11.97 -12.34 -5.89
CA ASN A 391 12.05 -12.41 -4.43
C ASN A 391 10.67 -12.34 -3.75
N HIS A 392 9.72 -11.59 -4.34
CA HIS A 392 8.33 -11.57 -3.85
C HIS A 392 7.63 -12.91 -4.08
N LEU A 393 7.86 -13.55 -5.22
CA LEU A 393 7.30 -14.88 -5.51
C LEU A 393 7.90 -15.95 -4.62
N GLU A 394 9.23 -16.00 -4.49
CA GLU A 394 9.94 -16.94 -3.62
C GLU A 394 9.47 -16.80 -2.16
N ARG A 395 9.36 -15.57 -1.68
CA ARG A 395 8.82 -15.30 -0.34
C ARG A 395 7.37 -15.78 -0.17
N LEU A 396 6.54 -15.70 -1.21
CA LEU A 396 5.18 -16.25 -1.16
C LEU A 396 5.21 -17.77 -1.11
N ILE A 397 6.04 -18.42 -1.92
CA ILE A 397 6.23 -19.87 -1.94
C ILE A 397 6.66 -20.37 -0.54
N ASP A 398 7.64 -19.71 0.07
CA ASP A 398 8.09 -20.05 1.43
C ASP A 398 7.00 -19.78 2.48
N TYR A 399 6.23 -18.69 2.31
CA TYR A 399 5.15 -18.34 3.24
C TYR A 399 4.06 -19.40 3.30
N LEU A 400 3.78 -20.11 2.20
CA LEU A 400 2.78 -21.17 2.16
C LEU A 400 3.17 -22.41 2.97
N ASP A 401 4.44 -22.57 3.35
CA ASP A 401 4.92 -23.63 4.24
C ASP A 401 4.76 -23.30 5.73
N ILE A 402 4.47 -22.05 6.07
CA ILE A 402 4.39 -21.65 7.47
C ILE A 402 3.24 -22.36 8.17
N VAL A 403 3.56 -23.02 9.29
CA VAL A 403 2.57 -23.59 10.20
C VAL A 403 2.42 -22.68 11.41
N LYS A 404 1.28 -22.02 11.51
CA LYS A 404 0.93 -21.24 12.70
C LYS A 404 0.37 -22.15 13.78
N THR A 405 0.83 -21.98 15.01
CA THR A 405 0.32 -22.70 16.16
C THR A 405 -0.44 -21.74 17.09
N PRO A 406 -1.45 -22.21 17.83
CA PRO A 406 -2.19 -21.37 18.79
C PRO A 406 -1.29 -20.74 19.86
N HIS A 407 -0.19 -21.42 20.22
CA HIS A 407 0.75 -20.94 21.25
C HIS A 407 1.64 -19.79 20.78
N SER A 408 1.91 -19.69 19.49
CA SER A 408 2.83 -18.66 18.97
C SER A 408 2.17 -17.33 18.66
N GLU A 409 0.88 -17.31 18.23
CA GLU A 409 0.23 -16.09 17.74
C GLU A 409 -1.27 -16.02 18.07
N GLY A 410 -1.82 -16.92 18.89
CA GLY A 410 -3.28 -16.99 19.14
C GLY A 410 -4.10 -17.35 17.89
N PHE A 411 -3.45 -17.94 16.87
CA PHE A 411 -4.09 -18.31 15.62
C PHE A 411 -4.67 -19.71 15.72
N GLU A 412 -5.99 -19.80 15.85
CA GLU A 412 -6.73 -21.05 15.81
C GLU A 412 -7.34 -21.26 14.43
N LEU A 413 -6.80 -22.19 13.64
CA LEU A 413 -7.18 -22.38 12.25
C LEU A 413 -8.69 -22.59 12.07
N ALA A 414 -9.31 -23.45 12.89
CA ALA A 414 -10.74 -23.74 12.79
C ALA A 414 -11.62 -22.49 13.00
N SER A 415 -11.24 -21.58 13.91
CA SER A 415 -11.96 -20.33 14.13
C SER A 415 -11.84 -19.40 12.95
N HIS A 416 -10.64 -19.30 12.35
CA HIS A 416 -10.42 -18.47 11.16
C HIS A 416 -11.13 -19.03 9.93
N GLN A 417 -11.22 -20.34 9.78
CA GLN A 417 -11.98 -21.00 8.73
C GLN A 417 -13.49 -20.78 8.89
N ARG A 418 -14.03 -20.84 10.11
CA ARG A 418 -15.43 -20.47 10.38
C ARG A 418 -15.71 -19.01 10.04
N ASP A 419 -14.82 -18.09 10.42
CA ASP A 419 -14.97 -16.68 10.07
C ASP A 419 -14.89 -16.47 8.55
N PHE A 420 -13.99 -17.18 7.85
CA PHE A 420 -13.92 -17.17 6.39
C PHE A 420 -15.27 -17.56 5.77
N LYS A 421 -15.82 -18.70 6.18
CA LYS A 421 -17.13 -19.17 5.66
C LYS A 421 -18.25 -18.18 5.98
N SER A 422 -18.37 -17.79 7.24
CA SER A 422 -19.40 -16.84 7.70
C SER A 422 -19.32 -15.50 6.95
N PHE A 423 -18.11 -15.00 6.70
CA PHE A 423 -17.91 -13.76 5.95
C PHE A 423 -18.37 -13.91 4.49
N TYR A 424 -17.88 -14.94 3.78
CA TYR A 424 -18.16 -15.07 2.36
C TYR A 424 -19.60 -15.49 2.05
N GLU A 425 -20.28 -16.24 2.92
CA GLU A 425 -21.73 -16.47 2.80
C GLU A 425 -22.52 -15.16 2.91
N GLN A 426 -22.18 -14.30 3.86
CA GLN A 426 -22.81 -12.99 3.98
C GLN A 426 -22.43 -12.07 2.82
N TYR A 427 -21.19 -12.15 2.34
CA TYR A 427 -20.67 -11.37 1.22
C TYR A 427 -21.43 -11.71 -0.07
N ASP A 428 -21.63 -12.98 -0.35
CA ASP A 428 -22.41 -13.47 -1.52
C ASP A 428 -23.82 -12.86 -1.52
N VAL A 429 -24.54 -12.98 -0.41
CA VAL A 429 -25.90 -12.42 -0.28
C VAL A 429 -25.90 -10.90 -0.43
N ARG A 430 -24.95 -10.22 0.18
CA ARG A 430 -24.86 -8.75 0.18
C ARG A 430 -24.50 -8.18 -1.18
N ARG A 431 -23.67 -8.88 -1.93
CA ARG A 431 -23.08 -8.42 -3.20
C ARG A 431 -23.70 -9.06 -4.43
N GLY A 432 -24.63 -10.02 -4.25
CA GLY A 432 -25.21 -10.78 -5.37
C GLY A 432 -24.16 -11.64 -6.09
N LYS A 433 -23.20 -12.16 -5.33
CA LYS A 433 -22.12 -13.02 -5.83
C LYS A 433 -22.40 -14.48 -5.49
N ASP A 434 -21.60 -15.39 -6.02
CA ASP A 434 -21.75 -16.83 -5.81
C ASP A 434 -20.36 -17.48 -5.77
N PHE A 435 -19.87 -17.77 -4.58
CA PHE A 435 -18.59 -18.44 -4.35
C PHE A 435 -18.49 -19.75 -5.14
N ARG A 436 -19.58 -20.54 -5.12
CA ARG A 436 -19.64 -21.89 -5.72
C ARG A 436 -19.51 -21.89 -7.22
N LYS A 437 -19.91 -20.81 -7.88
CA LYS A 437 -19.77 -20.64 -9.33
C LYS A 437 -18.48 -19.98 -9.77
N THR A 438 -17.73 -19.42 -8.82
CA THR A 438 -16.59 -18.55 -9.11
C THR A 438 -15.26 -19.27 -8.98
N PHE A 439 -15.11 -20.13 -7.96
CA PHE A 439 -13.85 -20.77 -7.64
C PHE A 439 -13.75 -22.21 -8.13
N SER A 440 -12.51 -22.72 -8.16
CA SER A 440 -12.22 -24.08 -8.64
C SER A 440 -12.84 -25.17 -7.78
N PRO A 441 -13.03 -26.39 -8.33
CA PRO A 441 -13.58 -27.52 -7.58
C PRO A 441 -12.81 -27.84 -6.28
N ILE A 442 -11.48 -27.71 -6.29
CA ILE A 442 -10.67 -28.00 -5.11
C ILE A 442 -10.86 -26.94 -3.99
N MET A 443 -11.00 -25.66 -4.37
CA MET A 443 -11.33 -24.59 -3.43
C MET A 443 -12.76 -24.77 -2.89
N LEU A 444 -13.70 -25.18 -3.74
CA LEU A 444 -15.09 -25.43 -3.36
C LEU A 444 -15.22 -26.60 -2.41
N GLU A 445 -14.52 -27.72 -2.67
CA GLU A 445 -14.54 -28.89 -1.78
C GLU A 445 -14.10 -28.51 -0.35
N TRP A 446 -13.05 -27.74 -0.23
CA TRP A 446 -12.63 -27.20 1.07
C TRP A 446 -13.69 -26.27 1.67
N TYR A 447 -14.20 -25.30 0.89
CA TYR A 447 -15.20 -24.34 1.37
C TYR A 447 -16.47 -25.01 1.89
N GLU A 448 -16.89 -26.10 1.29
CA GLU A 448 -18.05 -26.88 1.77
C GLU A 448 -17.73 -27.74 3.01
N SER A 449 -16.47 -28.02 3.27
CA SER A 449 -16.04 -28.84 4.41
C SER A 449 -15.90 -28.08 5.73
N ILE A 450 -15.89 -26.77 5.70
CA ILE A 450 -15.70 -25.86 6.85
C ILE A 450 -17.00 -25.26 7.34
#